data_4d098d40708870b6639c81936c75da8e
#
_entry.id   4d098d40708870b6639c81936c75da8e
#
_cell.length_a   1.000
_cell.length_b   1.000
_cell.length_c   1.000
_cell.angle_alpha   90.00
_cell.angle_beta   90.00
_cell.angle_gamma   90.00
#
_symmetry.space_group_name_H-M   'P 1'
#
loop_
_entity.id
_entity.type
_entity.pdbx_description
1 polymer ?
#
loop_
_entity_poly.entity_id
_entity_poly.type
_entity_poly.pdbx_seq_one_letter_code
_entity_poly.pdbx_strand_id
1 'polypeptide(L)'
;MDEYVQAIQSYQPCCIYGYASSMALLAAHVMDRSIRFRLPRLKVVCTTGEPLFEHQRKLIGEAFQAPVANEYGSRDIGFTAHETPEGQMLLMSESIILEVLDPDGQPVPTGEQGEAVMTALESLAQPFVRYRTGDVVRVADEASSSGQGLHVINEVIGRMTDFIVRSDGAIMHALAVIYVLRAVEGVGEFKIIQHAVQDIEVLVVPNERWQETGRSQVEHGLRKRLGDSIRIDFRLVEKIPSEASGKHRYVVSHVQLSDHLKMAI
;
A
#
# COMPACT_ATOMS: atom_id res chain seq x y z
N MET A 1 -14.70 11.45 14.49
CA MET A 1 -14.07 12.27 13.43
C MET A 1 -14.10 13.77 13.78
N ASP A 2 -15.24 14.32 14.22
CA ASP A 2 -15.35 15.75 14.55
C ASP A 2 -14.36 16.19 15.64
N GLU A 3 -14.08 15.34 16.62
CA GLU A 3 -13.06 15.60 17.65
C GLU A 3 -11.64 15.72 17.05
N TYR A 4 -11.29 14.90 16.07
CA TYR A 4 -10.01 15.01 15.36
C TYR A 4 -9.91 16.31 14.57
N VAL A 5 -11.02 16.72 13.91
CA VAL A 5 -11.07 17.98 13.19
C VAL A 5 -10.84 19.15 14.14
N GLN A 6 -11.54 19.17 15.28
CA GLN A 6 -11.38 20.22 16.30
C GLN A 6 -9.96 20.24 16.89
N ALA A 7 -9.40 19.07 17.20
CA ALA A 7 -8.05 18.95 17.72
C ALA A 7 -7.01 19.49 16.73
N ILE A 8 -7.10 19.12 15.46
CA ILE A 8 -6.19 19.60 14.40
C ILE A 8 -6.31 21.13 14.25
N GLN A 9 -7.53 21.66 14.19
CA GLN A 9 -7.74 23.10 14.07
C GLN A 9 -7.22 23.87 15.27
N SER A 10 -7.37 23.34 16.48
CA SER A 10 -6.89 23.98 17.70
C SER A 10 -5.36 23.91 17.85
N TYR A 11 -4.77 22.76 17.48
CA TYR A 11 -3.32 22.51 17.62
C TYR A 11 -2.49 23.25 16.58
N GLN A 12 -3.05 23.50 15.37
CA GLN A 12 -2.36 24.18 14.26
C GLN A 12 -1.03 23.50 13.89
N PRO A 13 -1.03 22.21 13.51
CA PRO A 13 0.20 21.47 13.21
C PRO A 13 0.93 22.04 11.99
N CYS A 14 2.25 21.86 11.96
CA CYS A 14 3.06 22.11 10.75
C CYS A 14 3.20 20.86 9.86
N CYS A 15 2.98 19.69 10.43
CA CYS A 15 2.96 18.39 9.73
C CYS A 15 1.88 17.51 10.36
N ILE A 16 1.17 16.75 9.53
CA ILE A 16 0.27 15.67 9.97
C ILE A 16 0.87 14.37 9.47
N TYR A 17 0.89 13.35 10.33
CA TYR A 17 1.53 12.07 10.04
C TYR A 17 0.59 10.92 10.42
N GLY A 18 0.42 9.95 9.52
CA GLY A 18 -0.43 8.80 9.79
C GLY A 18 -0.56 7.81 8.63
N TYR A 19 -1.41 6.81 8.81
CA TYR A 19 -1.68 5.82 7.77
C TYR A 19 -2.48 6.43 6.62
N ALA A 20 -2.17 6.03 5.38
CA ALA A 20 -2.85 6.52 4.18
C ALA A 20 -4.38 6.33 4.25
N SER A 21 -4.83 5.16 4.73
CA SER A 21 -6.26 4.86 4.90
C SER A 21 -6.93 5.76 5.94
N SER A 22 -6.26 5.99 7.08
CA SER A 22 -6.78 6.84 8.16
C SER A 22 -6.88 8.29 7.74
N MET A 23 -5.85 8.80 7.03
CA MET A 23 -5.86 10.15 6.49
C MET A 23 -6.93 10.35 5.41
N ALA A 24 -7.11 9.35 4.53
CA ALA A 24 -8.16 9.38 3.52
C ALA A 24 -9.56 9.36 4.14
N LEU A 25 -9.77 8.59 5.20
CA LEU A 25 -11.05 8.54 5.91
C LEU A 25 -11.39 9.88 6.58
N LEU A 26 -10.40 10.52 7.22
CA LEU A 26 -10.57 11.84 7.78
C LEU A 26 -10.81 12.90 6.71
N ALA A 27 -10.08 12.82 5.59
CA ALA A 27 -10.26 13.69 4.44
C ALA A 27 -11.67 13.57 3.84
N ALA A 28 -12.17 12.34 3.66
CA ALA A 28 -13.54 12.10 3.20
C ALA A 28 -14.57 12.75 4.12
N HIS A 29 -14.43 12.55 5.43
CA HIS A 29 -15.33 13.18 6.42
C HIS A 29 -15.32 14.71 6.35
N VAL A 30 -14.16 15.32 6.16
CA VAL A 30 -13.99 16.77 6.00
C VAL A 30 -14.71 17.27 4.74
N MET A 31 -14.54 16.55 3.61
CA MET A 31 -15.15 16.91 2.34
C MET A 31 -16.68 16.73 2.38
N ASP A 32 -17.18 15.62 2.89
CA ASP A 32 -18.61 15.30 3.00
C ASP A 32 -19.36 16.33 3.86
N ARG A 33 -18.72 16.81 4.92
CA ARG A 33 -19.26 17.85 5.81
C ARG A 33 -19.00 19.27 5.34
N SER A 34 -18.34 19.46 4.19
CA SER A 34 -17.91 20.78 3.69
C SER A 34 -17.12 21.58 4.71
N ILE A 35 -16.36 20.92 5.56
CA ILE A 35 -15.49 21.56 6.55
C ILE A 35 -14.29 22.16 5.82
N ARG A 36 -13.97 23.40 6.15
CA ARG A 36 -12.76 24.06 5.64
C ARG A 36 -11.73 24.17 6.76
N PHE A 37 -10.63 23.44 6.61
CA PHE A 37 -9.48 23.64 7.49
C PHE A 37 -8.84 25.02 7.26
N ARG A 38 -8.47 25.66 8.36
CA ARG A 38 -7.62 26.85 8.36
C ARG A 38 -6.32 26.51 9.07
N LEU A 39 -5.38 25.94 8.33
CA LEU A 39 -4.11 25.42 8.84
C LEU A 39 -2.92 26.16 8.17
N PRO A 40 -2.73 27.46 8.45
CA PRO A 40 -1.73 28.27 7.75
C PRO A 40 -0.28 27.82 8.01
N ARG A 41 -0.07 27.01 9.04
CA ARG A 41 1.24 26.45 9.39
C ARG A 41 1.49 25.09 8.76
N LEU A 42 0.46 24.40 8.27
CA LEU A 42 0.59 23.07 7.71
C LEU A 42 1.44 23.10 6.42
N LYS A 43 2.53 22.34 6.42
CA LYS A 43 3.47 22.24 5.31
C LYS A 43 3.23 21.01 4.47
N VAL A 44 2.87 19.88 5.12
CA VAL A 44 2.76 18.56 4.48
C VAL A 44 1.88 17.64 5.31
N VAL A 45 1.18 16.73 4.64
CA VAL A 45 0.58 15.53 5.23
C VAL A 45 1.43 14.34 4.81
N CYS A 46 2.10 13.69 5.75
CA CYS A 46 2.91 12.51 5.50
C CYS A 46 2.10 11.24 5.74
N THR A 47 2.11 10.32 4.78
CA THR A 47 1.49 9.00 4.89
C THR A 47 2.56 7.93 4.99
N THR A 48 2.32 6.90 5.80
CA THR A 48 3.27 5.81 6.03
C THR A 48 2.57 4.48 6.29
N GLY A 49 3.34 3.39 6.22
CA GLY A 49 2.94 2.05 6.67
C GLY A 49 1.89 1.33 5.83
N GLU A 50 1.36 1.98 4.83
CA GLU A 50 0.39 1.47 3.85
C GLU A 50 0.70 2.07 2.48
N PRO A 51 0.35 1.38 1.36
CA PRO A 51 0.43 2.01 0.05
C PRO A 51 -0.44 3.27 -0.03
N LEU A 52 0.11 4.36 -0.52
CA LEU A 52 -0.63 5.56 -0.83
C LEU A 52 -1.11 5.52 -2.28
N PHE A 53 -2.42 5.41 -2.48
CA PHE A 53 -3.01 5.40 -3.81
C PHE A 53 -3.30 6.81 -4.31
N GLU A 54 -3.26 7.03 -5.63
CA GLU A 54 -3.42 8.35 -6.23
C GLU A 54 -4.74 9.03 -5.84
N HIS A 55 -5.85 8.29 -5.78
CA HIS A 55 -7.14 8.83 -5.35
C HIS A 55 -7.13 9.28 -3.88
N GLN A 56 -6.37 8.59 -3.00
CA GLN A 56 -6.20 8.99 -1.59
C GLN A 56 -5.32 10.24 -1.50
N ARG A 57 -4.21 10.27 -2.24
CA ARG A 57 -3.33 11.45 -2.33
C ARG A 57 -4.11 12.69 -2.71
N LYS A 58 -4.93 12.60 -3.76
CA LYS A 58 -5.77 13.68 -4.23
C LYS A 58 -6.77 14.13 -3.17
N LEU A 59 -7.51 13.19 -2.60
CA LEU A 59 -8.53 13.46 -1.57
C LEU A 59 -7.91 14.14 -0.32
N ILE A 60 -6.78 13.62 0.16
CA ILE A 60 -6.06 14.17 1.31
C ILE A 60 -5.56 15.58 0.99
N GLY A 61 -4.92 15.76 -0.18
CA GLY A 61 -4.41 17.07 -0.60
C GLY A 61 -5.51 18.13 -0.70
N GLU A 62 -6.67 17.78 -1.25
CA GLU A 62 -7.83 18.65 -1.38
C GLU A 62 -8.42 19.02 0.00
N ALA A 63 -8.58 18.04 0.90
CA ALA A 63 -9.16 18.25 2.21
C ALA A 63 -8.28 19.11 3.12
N PHE A 64 -6.97 18.86 3.13
CA PHE A 64 -6.02 19.55 4.00
C PHE A 64 -5.38 20.78 3.35
N GLN A 65 -5.56 20.99 2.05
CA GLN A 65 -4.95 22.10 1.30
C GLN A 65 -3.41 22.14 1.46
N ALA A 66 -2.78 20.97 1.46
CA ALA A 66 -1.35 20.80 1.67
C ALA A 66 -0.80 19.67 0.77
N PRO A 67 0.49 19.69 0.41
CA PRO A 67 1.13 18.57 -0.25
C PRO A 67 1.01 17.28 0.56
N VAL A 68 0.93 16.14 -0.13
CA VAL A 68 0.95 14.82 0.49
C VAL A 68 2.25 14.13 0.11
N ALA A 69 3.03 13.74 1.11
CA ALA A 69 4.26 12.97 0.92
C ALA A 69 4.07 11.54 1.41
N ASN A 70 4.64 10.59 0.68
CA ASN A 70 4.67 9.20 1.10
C ASN A 70 5.98 8.87 1.79
N GLU A 71 5.92 8.01 2.80
CA GLU A 71 7.07 7.49 3.52
C GLU A 71 7.07 5.96 3.45
N TYR A 72 8.22 5.40 3.14
CA TYR A 72 8.45 3.97 3.19
C TYR A 72 9.34 3.63 4.39
N GLY A 73 8.90 2.65 5.15
CA GLY A 73 9.62 2.16 6.31
C GLY A 73 8.93 0.98 6.96
N SER A 74 9.59 0.40 7.94
CA SER A 74 9.05 -0.68 8.75
C SER A 74 9.32 -0.44 10.21
N ARG A 75 8.58 -1.16 11.08
CA ARG A 75 8.82 -1.07 12.51
C ARG A 75 10.21 -1.58 12.92
N ASP A 76 10.72 -2.57 12.17
CA ASP A 76 11.98 -3.24 12.49
C ASP A 76 13.19 -2.44 11.99
N ILE A 77 13.15 -2.00 10.75
CA ILE A 77 14.25 -1.24 10.11
C ILE A 77 14.14 0.26 10.42
N GLY A 78 12.94 0.76 10.71
CA GLY A 78 12.67 2.16 10.90
C GLY A 78 12.37 2.92 9.62
N PHE A 79 12.71 4.20 9.60
CA PHE A 79 12.53 5.11 8.49
C PHE A 79 13.50 4.77 7.35
N THR A 80 12.98 4.37 6.21
CA THR A 80 13.76 3.84 5.09
C THR A 80 13.89 4.83 3.94
N ALA A 81 12.78 5.41 3.50
CA ALA A 81 12.76 6.35 2.39
C ALA A 81 11.62 7.35 2.53
N HIS A 82 11.79 8.53 1.93
CA HIS A 82 10.81 9.61 1.97
C HIS A 82 10.66 10.27 0.61
N GLU A 83 9.44 10.65 0.27
CA GLU A 83 9.12 11.33 -0.98
C GLU A 83 9.52 12.80 -0.92
N THR A 84 10.21 13.27 -1.96
CA THR A 84 10.54 14.68 -2.16
C THR A 84 9.35 15.46 -2.72
N PRO A 85 9.42 16.81 -2.71
CA PRO A 85 8.40 17.64 -3.38
C PRO A 85 8.25 17.33 -4.89
N GLU A 86 9.29 16.81 -5.53
CA GLU A 86 9.31 16.39 -6.94
C GLU A 86 8.74 14.97 -7.16
N GLY A 87 8.34 14.30 -6.09
CA GLY A 87 7.75 12.96 -6.14
C GLY A 87 8.75 11.80 -6.19
N GLN A 88 10.03 12.06 -5.92
CA GLN A 88 11.05 11.01 -5.85
C GLN A 88 11.15 10.44 -4.44
N MET A 89 11.12 9.11 -4.31
CA MET A 89 11.31 8.42 -3.04
C MET A 89 12.80 8.23 -2.75
N LEU A 90 13.38 9.05 -1.87
CA LEU A 90 14.80 9.00 -1.53
C LEU A 90 15.09 8.01 -0.42
N LEU A 91 15.98 7.06 -0.67
CA LEU A 91 16.49 6.12 0.31
C LEU A 91 17.42 6.84 1.30
N MET A 92 17.26 6.57 2.58
CA MET A 92 18.18 7.02 3.63
C MET A 92 19.48 6.22 3.59
N SER A 93 20.27 6.40 2.53
CA SER A 93 21.48 5.61 2.23
C SER A 93 22.58 5.79 3.28
N GLU A 94 22.51 6.82 4.11
CA GLU A 94 23.43 7.03 5.23
C GLU A 94 23.18 6.05 6.39
N SER A 95 21.95 5.59 6.55
CA SER A 95 21.50 4.75 7.67
C SER A 95 21.12 3.34 7.24
N ILE A 96 20.91 3.10 5.95
CA ILE A 96 20.38 1.82 5.44
C ILE A 96 21.12 1.40 4.18
N ILE A 97 21.59 0.15 4.16
CA ILE A 97 21.99 -0.53 2.93
C ILE A 97 20.77 -1.31 2.43
N LEU A 98 20.35 -1.03 1.21
CA LEU A 98 19.28 -1.74 0.50
C LEU A 98 19.88 -2.64 -0.58
N GLU A 99 19.59 -3.92 -0.50
CA GLU A 99 19.82 -4.90 -1.57
C GLU A 99 18.46 -5.28 -2.17
N VAL A 100 18.38 -5.37 -3.48
CA VAL A 100 17.18 -5.86 -4.18
C VAL A 100 17.51 -7.23 -4.75
N LEU A 101 16.87 -8.26 -4.23
CA LEU A 101 17.24 -9.65 -4.49
C LEU A 101 16.11 -10.42 -5.19
N ASP A 102 16.50 -11.35 -6.03
CA ASP A 102 15.62 -12.37 -6.61
C ASP A 102 15.26 -13.48 -5.59
N PRO A 103 14.39 -14.45 -5.93
CA PRO A 103 14.05 -15.56 -5.04
C PRO A 103 15.23 -16.46 -4.66
N ASP A 104 16.27 -16.52 -5.48
CA ASP A 104 17.48 -17.30 -5.23
C ASP A 104 18.50 -16.51 -4.38
N GLY A 105 18.17 -15.27 -4.00
CA GLY A 105 19.00 -14.39 -3.15
C GLY A 105 20.14 -13.72 -3.90
N GLN A 106 20.06 -13.65 -5.25
CA GLN A 106 21.02 -12.93 -6.06
C GLN A 106 20.54 -11.50 -6.33
N PRO A 107 21.44 -10.52 -6.42
CA PRO A 107 21.07 -9.15 -6.78
C PRO A 107 20.40 -9.11 -8.16
N VAL A 108 19.28 -8.42 -8.26
CA VAL A 108 18.65 -8.13 -9.56
C VAL A 108 19.33 -6.95 -10.24
N PRO A 109 19.31 -6.88 -11.59
CA PRO A 109 19.75 -5.69 -12.31
C PRO A 109 18.99 -4.44 -11.84
N THR A 110 19.66 -3.29 -11.82
CA THR A 110 19.03 -2.01 -11.48
C THR A 110 17.87 -1.74 -12.44
N GLY A 111 16.77 -1.19 -11.92
CA GLY A 111 15.53 -1.00 -12.68
C GLY A 111 14.60 -2.20 -12.70
N GLU A 112 15.06 -3.37 -12.28
CA GLU A 112 14.21 -4.55 -12.09
C GLU A 112 13.64 -4.62 -10.66
N GLN A 113 12.58 -5.39 -10.51
CA GLN A 113 11.92 -5.59 -9.22
C GLN A 113 12.52 -6.79 -8.48
N GLY A 114 12.61 -6.68 -7.16
CA GLY A 114 13.02 -7.80 -6.30
C GLY A 114 12.63 -7.54 -4.85
N GLU A 115 12.93 -8.51 -3.99
CA GLU A 115 12.69 -8.36 -2.56
C GLU A 115 13.66 -7.37 -1.94
N ALA A 116 13.14 -6.44 -1.16
CA ALA A 116 13.94 -5.51 -0.37
C ALA A 116 14.58 -6.23 0.83
N VAL A 117 15.90 -6.32 0.81
CA VAL A 117 16.71 -6.86 1.91
C VAL A 117 17.54 -5.71 2.47
N MET A 118 17.39 -5.45 3.76
CA MET A 118 17.94 -4.23 4.37
C MET A 118 18.90 -4.53 5.51
N THR A 119 19.96 -3.73 5.56
CA THR A 119 20.86 -3.67 6.72
C THR A 119 20.78 -2.29 7.36
N ALA A 120 20.36 -2.24 8.63
CA ALA A 120 20.28 -1.01 9.40
C ALA A 120 21.64 -0.72 10.07
N LEU A 121 22.28 0.40 9.71
CA LEU A 121 23.62 0.75 10.18
C LEU A 121 23.63 1.34 11.60
N GLU A 122 22.50 1.88 12.04
CA GLU A 122 22.34 2.57 13.33
C GLU A 122 21.70 1.71 14.42
N SER A 123 21.22 0.52 14.10
CA SER A 123 20.51 -0.37 15.05
C SER A 123 21.50 -1.20 15.87
N LEU A 124 22.14 -0.57 16.85
CA LEU A 124 23.22 -1.20 17.63
C LEU A 124 22.71 -2.19 18.69
N ALA A 125 21.56 -1.93 19.29
CA ALA A 125 21.00 -2.77 20.36
C ALA A 125 20.40 -4.08 19.81
N GLN A 126 19.82 -4.04 18.61
CA GLN A 126 19.30 -5.18 17.88
C GLN A 126 19.69 -5.02 16.41
N PRO A 127 20.89 -5.50 16.02
CA PRO A 127 21.36 -5.35 14.65
C PRO A 127 20.47 -6.09 13.65
N PHE A 128 19.97 -5.38 12.66
CA PHE A 128 19.32 -5.96 11.49
C PHE A 128 20.31 -6.00 10.33
N VAL A 129 20.83 -7.17 10.05
CA VAL A 129 21.80 -7.39 8.97
C VAL A 129 21.13 -8.29 7.92
N ARG A 130 21.04 -7.81 6.69
CA ARG A 130 20.38 -8.49 5.57
C ARG A 130 18.99 -9.00 5.94
N TYR A 131 18.20 -8.13 6.57
CA TYR A 131 16.84 -8.43 7.00
C TYR A 131 15.90 -8.42 5.78
N ARG A 132 15.26 -9.55 5.53
CA ARG A 132 14.25 -9.70 4.46
C ARG A 132 12.95 -9.06 4.92
N THR A 133 12.58 -7.93 4.31
CA THR A 133 11.37 -7.17 4.71
C THR A 133 10.09 -7.82 4.25
N GLY A 134 10.15 -8.66 3.21
CA GLY A 134 9.01 -9.19 2.49
C GLY A 134 8.33 -8.15 1.58
N ASP A 135 8.94 -6.97 1.43
CA ASP A 135 8.47 -5.96 0.49
C ASP A 135 9.17 -6.14 -0.86
N VAL A 136 8.48 -5.82 -1.95
CA VAL A 136 9.02 -5.81 -3.31
C VAL A 136 9.21 -4.36 -3.73
N VAL A 137 10.41 -4.05 -4.19
CA VAL A 137 10.79 -2.69 -4.61
C VAL A 137 11.50 -2.70 -5.95
N ARG A 138 11.61 -1.51 -6.54
CA ARG A 138 12.43 -1.24 -7.73
C ARG A 138 13.27 0.00 -7.46
N VAL A 139 14.59 -0.11 -7.62
CA VAL A 139 15.52 1.01 -7.46
C VAL A 139 15.85 1.62 -8.80
N ALA A 140 15.96 2.95 -8.86
CA ALA A 140 16.35 3.66 -10.07
C ALA A 140 17.83 3.49 -10.41
N ASP A 141 18.17 3.54 -11.71
CA ASP A 141 19.56 3.65 -12.18
C ASP A 141 20.13 5.05 -11.91
N GLU A 142 19.28 6.05 -11.88
CA GLU A 142 19.68 7.44 -11.78
C GLU A 142 19.67 7.93 -10.33
N ALA A 143 20.66 8.75 -10.00
CA ALA A 143 20.67 9.47 -8.74
C ALA A 143 19.54 10.49 -8.68
N SER A 144 19.19 10.92 -7.47
CA SER A 144 18.15 11.92 -7.25
C SER A 144 18.43 13.23 -8.01
N SER A 145 17.41 13.77 -8.64
CA SER A 145 17.43 15.09 -9.27
C SER A 145 17.53 16.24 -8.25
N SER A 146 17.28 15.98 -6.97
CA SER A 146 17.39 16.96 -5.88
C SER A 146 18.84 17.36 -5.53
N GLY A 147 19.84 16.71 -6.14
CA GLY A 147 21.25 16.97 -5.88
C GLY A 147 21.79 16.43 -4.55
N GLN A 148 21.01 15.65 -3.84
CA GLN A 148 21.42 15.06 -2.52
C GLN A 148 22.30 13.81 -2.65
N GLY A 149 22.44 13.25 -3.87
CA GLY A 149 23.27 12.07 -4.12
C GLY A 149 22.74 10.78 -3.52
N LEU A 150 21.50 10.78 -3.01
CA LEU A 150 20.83 9.60 -2.45
C LEU A 150 20.23 8.73 -3.56
N HIS A 151 20.17 7.43 -3.31
CA HIS A 151 19.50 6.49 -4.20
C HIS A 151 17.98 6.75 -4.23
N VAL A 152 17.38 6.50 -5.38
CA VAL A 152 15.93 6.64 -5.58
C VAL A 152 15.28 5.26 -5.63
N ILE A 153 14.26 5.06 -4.81
CA ILE A 153 13.34 3.93 -4.96
C ILE A 153 12.27 4.36 -5.95
N ASN A 154 12.27 3.80 -7.16
CA ASN A 154 11.29 4.13 -8.18
C ASN A 154 9.88 3.75 -7.75
N GLU A 155 9.77 2.60 -7.10
CA GLU A 155 8.47 2.04 -6.73
C GLU A 155 8.61 1.13 -5.52
N VAL A 156 7.75 1.33 -4.54
CA VAL A 156 7.44 0.34 -3.51
C VAL A 156 6.19 -0.39 -3.98
N ILE A 157 6.39 -1.56 -4.60
CA ILE A 157 5.33 -2.31 -5.27
C ILE A 157 4.34 -2.88 -4.25
N GLY A 158 4.85 -3.24 -3.06
CA GLY A 158 4.06 -3.76 -1.96
C GLY A 158 4.70 -5.00 -1.36
N ARG A 159 3.98 -5.73 -0.52
CA ARG A 159 4.51 -6.92 0.12
C ARG A 159 4.43 -8.14 -0.81
N MET A 160 5.36 -9.08 -0.63
CA MET A 160 5.27 -10.41 -1.26
C MET A 160 3.93 -11.11 -0.97
N THR A 161 3.29 -10.76 0.14
CA THR A 161 1.94 -11.24 0.52
C THR A 161 0.80 -10.48 -0.16
N ASP A 162 1.09 -9.38 -0.84
CA ASP A 162 0.09 -8.55 -1.55
C ASP A 162 0.02 -8.92 -3.04
N PHE A 163 0.53 -10.08 -3.41
CA PHE A 163 0.37 -10.68 -4.72
C PHE A 163 -0.72 -11.76 -4.68
N ILE A 164 -1.31 -11.98 -5.83
CA ILE A 164 -2.27 -13.04 -6.06
C ILE A 164 -1.78 -13.90 -7.23
N VAL A 165 -1.89 -15.21 -7.10
CA VAL A 165 -1.48 -16.14 -8.16
C VAL A 165 -2.69 -16.45 -9.04
N ARG A 166 -2.55 -16.24 -10.34
CA ARG A 166 -3.58 -16.56 -11.33
C ARG A 166 -3.70 -18.06 -11.54
N SER A 167 -4.82 -18.48 -12.13
CA SER A 167 -5.08 -19.89 -12.45
C SER A 167 -4.06 -20.51 -13.44
N ASP A 168 -3.38 -19.69 -14.23
CA ASP A 168 -2.29 -20.09 -15.14
C ASP A 168 -0.89 -20.08 -14.47
N GLY A 169 -0.82 -19.79 -13.16
CA GLY A 169 0.41 -19.70 -12.39
C GLY A 169 1.11 -18.33 -12.45
N ALA A 170 0.64 -17.42 -13.28
CA ALA A 170 1.22 -16.08 -13.33
C ALA A 170 0.95 -15.30 -12.04
N ILE A 171 1.95 -14.54 -11.60
CA ILE A 171 1.86 -13.69 -10.41
C ILE A 171 1.33 -12.33 -10.84
N MET A 172 0.32 -11.86 -10.12
CA MET A 172 -0.29 -10.56 -10.35
C MET A 172 -0.25 -9.74 -9.06
N HIS A 173 0.08 -8.45 -9.18
CA HIS A 173 -0.01 -7.54 -8.04
C HIS A 173 -1.47 -7.38 -7.59
N ALA A 174 -1.69 -7.35 -6.28
CA ALA A 174 -3.01 -7.26 -5.66
C ALA A 174 -3.85 -6.05 -6.12
N LEU A 175 -3.20 -4.96 -6.54
CA LEU A 175 -3.87 -3.78 -7.09
C LEU A 175 -4.84 -4.12 -8.22
N ALA A 176 -4.50 -5.07 -9.08
CA ALA A 176 -5.34 -5.44 -10.21
C ALA A 176 -6.71 -5.97 -9.78
N VAL A 177 -6.80 -6.65 -8.63
CA VAL A 177 -8.06 -7.13 -8.05
C VAL A 177 -8.70 -6.10 -7.13
N ILE A 178 -7.92 -5.28 -6.44
CA ILE A 178 -8.43 -4.17 -5.61
C ILE A 178 -9.26 -3.21 -6.47
N TYR A 179 -8.78 -2.84 -7.65
CA TYR A 179 -9.52 -1.95 -8.55
C TYR A 179 -10.84 -2.54 -9.07
N VAL A 180 -10.98 -3.86 -9.13
CA VAL A 180 -12.26 -4.49 -9.47
C VAL A 180 -13.32 -4.12 -8.45
N LEU A 181 -13.01 -4.29 -7.15
CA LEU A 181 -13.97 -4.02 -6.09
C LEU A 181 -14.24 -2.53 -5.94
N ARG A 182 -13.22 -1.70 -6.09
CA ARG A 182 -13.37 -0.23 -6.03
C ARG A 182 -14.19 0.37 -7.16
N ALA A 183 -14.23 -0.29 -8.31
CA ALA A 183 -15.05 0.15 -9.45
C ALA A 183 -16.54 -0.16 -9.28
N VAL A 184 -16.91 -0.99 -8.31
CA VAL A 184 -18.31 -1.37 -8.07
C VAL A 184 -18.92 -0.43 -7.04
N GLU A 185 -19.98 0.25 -7.45
CA GLU A 185 -20.72 1.17 -6.58
C GLU A 185 -21.34 0.41 -5.40
N GLY A 186 -21.25 1.00 -4.22
CA GLY A 186 -21.79 0.42 -3.01
C GLY A 186 -20.84 -0.51 -2.23
N VAL A 187 -19.66 -0.80 -2.75
CA VAL A 187 -18.60 -1.45 -1.96
C VAL A 187 -18.02 -0.42 -0.98
N GLY A 188 -18.22 -0.63 0.30
CA GLY A 188 -17.66 0.20 1.38
C GLY A 188 -16.24 -0.28 1.74
N GLU A 189 -16.16 -1.35 2.55
CA GLU A 189 -14.90 -2.02 2.85
C GLU A 189 -14.88 -3.39 2.17
N PHE A 190 -13.67 -3.90 1.90
CA PHE A 190 -13.53 -5.25 1.36
C PHE A 190 -12.20 -5.90 1.73
N LYS A 191 -12.18 -7.23 1.69
CA LYS A 191 -10.97 -8.04 1.79
C LYS A 191 -11.05 -9.23 0.83
N ILE A 192 -9.96 -9.49 0.13
CA ILE A 192 -9.80 -10.67 -0.74
C ILE A 192 -8.78 -11.58 -0.09
N ILE A 193 -9.12 -12.86 0.08
CA ILE A 193 -8.24 -13.87 0.65
C ILE A 193 -8.08 -14.99 -0.37
N GLN A 194 -6.87 -15.20 -0.84
CA GLN A 194 -6.56 -16.34 -1.69
C GLN A 194 -6.10 -17.51 -0.82
N HIS A 195 -6.92 -18.55 -0.72
CA HIS A 195 -6.62 -19.76 0.05
C HIS A 195 -5.78 -20.75 -0.76
N ALA A 196 -6.03 -20.84 -2.06
CA ALA A 196 -5.29 -21.62 -3.04
C ALA A 196 -5.32 -20.94 -4.40
N VAL A 197 -4.51 -21.39 -5.36
CA VAL A 197 -4.41 -20.77 -6.71
C VAL A 197 -5.79 -20.57 -7.36
N GLN A 198 -6.71 -21.52 -7.18
CA GLN A 198 -8.05 -21.46 -7.75
C GLN A 198 -9.15 -21.21 -6.74
N ASP A 199 -8.81 -20.75 -5.53
CA ASP A 199 -9.78 -20.55 -4.46
C ASP A 199 -9.57 -19.21 -3.76
N ILE A 200 -10.54 -18.30 -3.92
CA ILE A 200 -10.55 -17.00 -3.29
C ILE A 200 -11.85 -16.76 -2.50
N GLU A 201 -11.71 -16.12 -1.37
CA GLU A 201 -12.80 -15.58 -0.58
C GLU A 201 -12.82 -14.06 -0.73
N VAL A 202 -14.00 -13.49 -0.93
CA VAL A 202 -14.21 -12.05 -1.07
C VAL A 202 -15.21 -11.61 -0.02
N LEU A 203 -14.72 -10.83 0.95
CA LEU A 203 -15.54 -10.22 1.99
C LEU A 203 -15.84 -8.77 1.60
N VAL A 204 -17.09 -8.37 1.62
CA VAL A 204 -17.53 -7.00 1.32
C VAL A 204 -18.44 -6.49 2.43
N VAL A 205 -18.12 -5.32 2.95
CA VAL A 205 -19.03 -4.52 3.77
C VAL A 205 -19.74 -3.54 2.83
N PRO A 206 -21.06 -3.73 2.59
CA PRO A 206 -21.80 -2.84 1.69
C PRO A 206 -22.06 -1.49 2.36
N ASN A 207 -22.11 -0.43 1.55
CA ASN A 207 -22.65 0.86 1.97
C ASN A 207 -24.09 1.07 1.41
N GLU A 208 -24.68 2.22 1.67
CA GLU A 208 -26.07 2.55 1.31
C GLU A 208 -26.35 2.48 -0.21
N ARG A 209 -25.32 2.50 -1.06
CA ARG A 209 -25.45 2.44 -2.52
C ARG A 209 -25.30 1.03 -3.08
N TRP A 210 -25.16 0.01 -2.23
CA TRP A 210 -25.00 -1.36 -2.68
C TRP A 210 -26.23 -1.85 -3.44
N GLN A 211 -25.97 -2.48 -4.57
CA GLN A 211 -27.00 -3.13 -5.39
C GLN A 211 -26.70 -4.62 -5.53
N GLU A 212 -27.72 -5.46 -5.72
CA GLU A 212 -27.55 -6.91 -5.90
C GLU A 212 -26.68 -7.27 -7.11
N THR A 213 -26.70 -6.43 -8.15
CA THR A 213 -25.82 -6.58 -9.33
C THR A 213 -24.34 -6.43 -9.01
N GLY A 214 -23.98 -5.81 -7.88
CA GLY A 214 -22.60 -5.59 -7.45
C GLY A 214 -21.83 -6.90 -7.29
N ARG A 215 -22.49 -7.95 -6.77
CA ARG A 215 -21.85 -9.27 -6.67
C ARG A 215 -21.42 -9.80 -8.05
N SER A 216 -22.31 -9.80 -9.02
CA SER A 216 -21.99 -10.30 -10.36
C SER A 216 -20.91 -9.47 -11.06
N GLN A 217 -20.87 -8.15 -10.83
CA GLN A 217 -19.84 -7.27 -11.36
C GLN A 217 -18.46 -7.58 -10.74
N VAL A 218 -18.38 -7.79 -9.43
CA VAL A 218 -17.15 -8.20 -8.74
C VAL A 218 -16.67 -9.56 -9.27
N GLU A 219 -17.55 -10.57 -9.28
CA GLU A 219 -17.18 -11.92 -9.73
C GLU A 219 -16.70 -11.92 -11.18
N HIS A 220 -17.40 -11.22 -12.08
CA HIS A 220 -16.99 -11.07 -13.47
C HIS A 220 -15.63 -10.37 -13.60
N GLY A 221 -15.44 -9.27 -12.91
CA GLY A 221 -14.18 -8.51 -12.93
C GLY A 221 -12.99 -9.30 -12.39
N LEU A 222 -13.19 -10.11 -11.34
CA LEU A 222 -12.16 -10.99 -10.79
C LEU A 222 -11.83 -12.15 -11.74
N ARG A 223 -12.84 -12.83 -12.33
CA ARG A 223 -12.61 -13.89 -13.31
C ARG A 223 -11.82 -13.41 -14.52
N LYS A 224 -12.15 -12.22 -15.04
CA LYS A 224 -11.42 -11.62 -16.16
C LYS A 224 -9.93 -11.44 -15.88
N ARG A 225 -9.54 -11.27 -14.61
CA ARG A 225 -8.14 -11.04 -14.20
C ARG A 225 -7.43 -12.30 -13.77
N LEU A 226 -8.12 -13.16 -13.03
CA LEU A 226 -7.52 -14.31 -12.37
C LEU A 226 -7.72 -15.62 -13.15
N GLY A 227 -8.64 -15.62 -14.11
CA GLY A 227 -9.02 -16.78 -14.92
C GLY A 227 -10.41 -17.30 -14.58
N ASP A 228 -11.08 -17.91 -15.59
CA ASP A 228 -12.49 -18.31 -15.45
C ASP A 228 -12.68 -19.52 -14.52
N SER A 229 -11.64 -20.34 -14.31
CA SER A 229 -11.69 -21.52 -13.47
C SER A 229 -11.64 -21.22 -11.96
N ILE A 230 -11.45 -19.95 -11.58
CA ILE A 230 -11.32 -19.58 -10.16
C ILE A 230 -12.65 -19.74 -9.43
N ARG A 231 -12.60 -20.39 -8.27
CA ARG A 231 -13.71 -20.44 -7.33
C ARG A 231 -13.72 -19.17 -6.48
N ILE A 232 -14.86 -18.49 -6.46
CA ILE A 232 -15.06 -17.26 -5.69
C ILE A 232 -16.13 -17.52 -4.63
N ASP A 233 -15.74 -17.48 -3.35
CA ASP A 233 -16.65 -17.46 -2.21
C ASP A 233 -16.91 -16.00 -1.83
N PHE A 234 -18.03 -15.44 -2.33
CA PHE A 234 -18.40 -14.05 -2.10
C PHE A 234 -19.35 -13.94 -0.91
N ARG A 235 -18.98 -13.12 0.08
CA ARG A 235 -19.78 -12.88 1.30
C ARG A 235 -19.96 -11.39 1.59
N LEU A 236 -21.21 -11.01 1.85
CA LEU A 236 -21.49 -9.74 2.51
C LEU A 236 -21.34 -9.90 4.01
N VAL A 237 -20.60 -9.00 4.64
CA VAL A 237 -20.32 -9.01 6.08
C VAL A 237 -20.60 -7.63 6.68
N GLU A 238 -20.92 -7.58 7.96
CA GLU A 238 -21.16 -6.32 8.67
C GLU A 238 -19.85 -5.57 8.97
N LYS A 239 -18.77 -6.31 9.17
CA LYS A 239 -17.46 -5.76 9.51
C LYS A 239 -16.34 -6.69 9.08
N ILE A 240 -15.23 -6.11 8.63
CA ILE A 240 -13.97 -6.82 8.40
C ILE A 240 -13.06 -6.57 9.61
N PRO A 241 -12.61 -7.65 10.31
CA PRO A 241 -11.69 -7.50 11.43
C PRO A 241 -10.38 -6.85 10.98
N SER A 242 -9.94 -5.83 11.72
CA SER A 242 -8.61 -5.27 11.55
C SER A 242 -7.54 -6.28 11.96
N GLU A 243 -6.37 -6.23 11.34
CA GLU A 243 -5.23 -7.03 11.79
C GLU A 243 -4.74 -6.57 13.17
N ALA A 244 -3.99 -7.42 13.86
CA ALA A 244 -3.43 -7.10 15.17
C ALA A 244 -2.54 -5.84 15.16
N SER A 245 -1.98 -5.50 14.01
CA SER A 245 -1.20 -4.29 13.78
C SER A 245 -2.05 -3.01 13.62
N GLY A 246 -3.37 -3.14 13.51
CA GLY A 246 -4.29 -2.05 13.17
C GLY A 246 -4.29 -1.66 11.68
N LYS A 247 -3.46 -2.28 10.84
CA LYS A 247 -3.39 -2.02 9.40
C LYS A 247 -4.54 -2.72 8.66
N HIS A 248 -5.04 -2.07 7.62
CA HIS A 248 -6.03 -2.66 6.73
C HIS A 248 -5.33 -3.29 5.52
N ARG A 249 -5.46 -4.63 5.37
CA ARG A 249 -4.96 -5.36 4.20
C ARG A 249 -6.13 -5.75 3.31
N TYR A 250 -6.14 -5.20 2.10
CA TYR A 250 -7.18 -5.48 1.11
C TYR A 250 -7.08 -6.87 0.49
N VAL A 251 -5.85 -7.40 0.38
CA VAL A 251 -5.58 -8.71 -0.22
C VAL A 251 -4.62 -9.48 0.66
N VAL A 252 -4.91 -10.75 0.88
CA VAL A 252 -4.04 -11.70 1.58
C VAL A 252 -3.97 -12.97 0.74
N SER A 253 -2.77 -13.41 0.37
CA SER A 253 -2.57 -14.70 -0.27
C SER A 253 -1.85 -15.66 0.67
N HIS A 254 -2.36 -16.88 0.78
CA HIS A 254 -1.73 -17.99 1.48
C HIS A 254 -0.96 -18.90 0.52
N VAL A 255 -0.96 -18.56 -0.78
CA VAL A 255 -0.19 -19.28 -1.80
C VAL A 255 1.27 -18.86 -1.72
N GLN A 256 2.18 -19.82 -1.63
CA GLN A 256 3.62 -19.52 -1.58
C GLN A 256 4.13 -19.11 -2.96
N LEU A 257 4.69 -17.92 -3.06
CA LEU A 257 5.20 -17.34 -4.30
C LEU A 257 6.46 -18.07 -4.81
N SER A 258 7.28 -18.63 -3.90
CA SER A 258 8.50 -19.35 -4.23
C SER A 258 8.31 -20.51 -5.23
N ASP A 259 7.13 -21.14 -5.20
CA ASP A 259 6.81 -22.26 -6.06
C ASP A 259 6.41 -21.83 -7.50
N HIS A 260 6.02 -20.55 -7.65
CA HIS A 260 5.50 -19.99 -8.90
C HIS A 260 6.48 -19.04 -9.61
N LEU A 261 7.38 -18.37 -8.87
CA LEU A 261 8.43 -17.52 -9.46
C LEU A 261 9.42 -18.28 -10.33
N LYS A 262 9.62 -19.58 -10.06
CA LYS A 262 10.48 -20.47 -10.88
C LYS A 262 9.88 -20.84 -12.24
N MET A 263 8.60 -20.60 -12.46
CA MET A 263 7.90 -20.92 -13.72
C MET A 263 7.74 -19.71 -14.66
N ALA A 264 8.14 -18.52 -14.22
CA ALA A 264 7.94 -17.26 -14.95
C ALA A 264 9.26 -16.67 -15.53
N ILE A 265 10.36 -17.43 -15.46
CA ILE A 265 11.67 -17.08 -16.06
C ILE A 265 11.92 -17.96 -17.27
#